data_4f7cc81e2c33029d534b56022598796a
#
_entry.id   4f7cc81e2c33029d534b56022598796a
#
_cell.length_a   1.000
_cell.length_b   1.000
_cell.length_c   1.000
_cell.angle_alpha   90.00
_cell.angle_beta   90.00
_cell.angle_gamma   90.00
#
_symmetry.space_group_name_H-M   'P 1'
#
loop_
_entity.id
_entity.type
_entity.pdbx_description
1 polymer ?
#
loop_
_entity_poly.entity_id
_entity_poly.type
_entity_poly.pdbx_seq_one_letter_code
_entity_poly.pdbx_strand_id
1 'polypeptide(L)'
;MKAVRIHEEGGPEVLRYEDVPDPEPGEGEVLVRIAAASLNHLDVWVRMGLPSVPKPRILGADGAGVVEALGTGVAGFAPGDRVVLNPGLEHGATIGVIGEHRDGTHCELIAVPAVQVFPLDDALTFEQAAAFPLVFETAYRMLVTKAAVQPGEWVLIWGIGGGVSTAAFEICRALGAHTIVTSGSDEKLERAREWGADVAVNHHTGDVVAAVKQATGHGVEIVVESVGEATWARTLAAVDPAGRVVVCGATSGPNPPAALHRLWWKQLTVYGSTMGTREDFLGAYELVRSGRARVHVDRVYPLAEASAAHERLEAGDQLGKIVLTIPG
;
A
#
# COMPACT_ATOMS: atom_id res chain seq x y z
N MET A 1 -8.08 -13.70 22.74
CA MET A 1 -8.50 -12.82 21.65
C MET A 1 -8.81 -13.61 20.40
N LYS A 2 -9.64 -13.05 19.49
CA LYS A 2 -9.82 -13.60 18.15
C LYS A 2 -8.72 -13.10 17.20
N ALA A 3 -8.27 -13.98 16.29
CA ALA A 3 -7.31 -13.64 15.25
C ALA A 3 -7.55 -14.49 13.99
N VAL A 4 -7.10 -13.99 12.84
CA VAL A 4 -7.00 -14.75 11.59
C VAL A 4 -5.54 -15.16 11.39
N ARG A 5 -5.28 -16.48 11.38
CA ARG A 5 -3.93 -17.04 11.24
C ARG A 5 -3.82 -18.02 10.07
N ILE A 6 -2.60 -18.18 9.60
CA ILE A 6 -2.20 -19.29 8.73
C ILE A 6 -1.36 -20.30 9.52
N HIS A 7 -1.60 -21.58 9.31
CA HIS A 7 -0.81 -22.69 9.85
C HIS A 7 0.00 -23.39 8.76
N GLU A 8 -0.34 -23.14 7.51
CA GLU A 8 0.31 -23.65 6.30
C GLU A 8 0.20 -22.61 5.18
N GLU A 9 0.94 -22.79 4.11
CA GLU A 9 0.86 -21.97 2.91
C GLU A 9 -0.25 -22.47 2.00
N GLY A 10 -0.93 -21.55 1.31
CA GLY A 10 -2.03 -21.95 0.41
C GLY A 10 -2.88 -20.79 -0.07
N GLY A 11 -4.04 -21.12 -0.61
CA GLY A 11 -5.09 -20.19 -1.02
C GLY A 11 -5.85 -19.61 0.18
N PRO A 12 -6.91 -18.81 -0.07
CA PRO A 12 -7.71 -18.17 1.01
C PRO A 12 -8.28 -19.17 2.04
N GLU A 13 -8.44 -20.44 1.68
CA GLU A 13 -8.95 -21.52 2.54
C GLU A 13 -8.05 -21.86 3.73
N VAL A 14 -6.78 -21.48 3.71
CA VAL A 14 -5.86 -21.72 4.85
C VAL A 14 -5.99 -20.68 5.97
N LEU A 15 -6.75 -19.61 5.75
CA LEU A 15 -7.02 -18.58 6.76
C LEU A 15 -7.99 -19.14 7.82
N ARG A 16 -7.57 -19.11 9.08
CA ARG A 16 -8.36 -19.63 10.21
C ARG A 16 -8.68 -18.51 11.19
N TYR A 17 -9.97 -18.25 11.37
CA TYR A 17 -10.47 -17.37 12.41
C TYR A 17 -10.61 -18.17 13.71
N GLU A 18 -9.76 -17.93 14.70
CA GLU A 18 -9.63 -18.77 15.88
C GLU A 18 -9.31 -17.98 17.15
N ASP A 19 -9.45 -18.64 18.30
CA ASP A 19 -9.02 -18.11 19.59
C ASP A 19 -7.52 -18.30 19.78
N VAL A 20 -6.84 -17.23 20.19
CA VAL A 20 -5.42 -17.24 20.53
C VAL A 20 -5.20 -16.53 21.88
N PRO A 21 -4.09 -16.79 22.59
CA PRO A 21 -3.76 -16.04 23.81
C PRO A 21 -3.67 -14.54 23.53
N ASP A 22 -4.10 -13.74 24.49
CA ASP A 22 -3.90 -12.29 24.41
C ASP A 22 -2.41 -11.97 24.53
N PRO A 23 -1.87 -11.06 23.70
CA PRO A 23 -0.50 -10.61 23.87
C PRO A 23 -0.38 -9.66 25.06
N GLU A 24 0.78 -9.69 25.73
CA GLU A 24 1.15 -8.70 26.73
C GLU A 24 2.21 -7.76 26.16
N PRO A 25 2.10 -6.43 26.41
CA PRO A 25 3.11 -5.49 25.92
C PRO A 25 4.41 -5.63 26.70
N GLY A 26 5.51 -5.86 26.02
CA GLY A 26 6.86 -5.88 26.57
C GLY A 26 7.39 -4.48 26.89
N GLU A 27 8.66 -4.38 27.30
CA GLU A 27 9.35 -3.12 27.50
C GLU A 27 9.39 -2.32 26.17
N GLY A 28 8.95 -1.05 26.20
CA GLY A 28 8.89 -0.18 25.03
C GLY A 28 7.76 -0.49 24.03
N GLU A 29 6.85 -1.42 24.35
CA GLU A 29 5.72 -1.76 23.49
C GLU A 29 4.39 -1.17 23.98
N VAL A 30 3.50 -0.93 23.03
CA VAL A 30 2.11 -0.53 23.26
C VAL A 30 1.20 -1.69 22.86
N LEU A 31 0.27 -2.07 23.71
CA LEU A 31 -0.83 -2.96 23.36
C LEU A 31 -1.95 -2.13 22.73
N VAL A 32 -2.31 -2.47 21.52
CA VAL A 32 -3.36 -1.77 20.76
C VAL A 32 -4.53 -2.73 20.52
N ARG A 33 -5.72 -2.30 20.91
CA ARG A 33 -6.98 -2.93 20.50
C ARG A 33 -7.31 -2.44 19.10
N ILE A 34 -7.23 -3.33 18.13
CA ILE A 34 -7.48 -3.01 16.73
C ILE A 34 -9.01 -2.87 16.51
N ALA A 35 -9.41 -1.75 15.92
CA ALA A 35 -10.77 -1.50 15.47
C ALA A 35 -10.95 -1.80 13.99
N ALA A 36 -9.91 -1.53 13.19
CA ALA A 36 -9.87 -1.85 11.76
C ALA A 36 -8.45 -2.23 11.34
N ALA A 37 -8.36 -3.16 10.41
CA ALA A 37 -7.15 -3.56 9.70
C ALA A 37 -7.41 -3.52 8.19
N SER A 38 -6.40 -3.59 7.34
CA SER A 38 -6.64 -3.66 5.90
C SER A 38 -5.72 -4.64 5.19
N LEU A 39 -6.17 -5.13 4.02
CA LEU A 39 -5.44 -6.10 3.23
C LEU A 39 -4.44 -5.42 2.28
N ASN A 40 -3.32 -6.09 2.07
CA ASN A 40 -2.32 -5.77 1.07
C ASN A 40 -1.97 -7.02 0.24
N HIS A 41 -1.41 -6.85 -0.96
CA HIS A 41 -0.88 -7.99 -1.72
C HIS A 41 0.24 -8.72 -0.96
N LEU A 42 0.91 -8.05 -0.02
CA LEU A 42 1.86 -8.67 0.89
C LEU A 42 1.22 -9.82 1.68
N ASP A 43 0.00 -9.64 2.18
CA ASP A 43 -0.71 -10.68 2.94
C ASP A 43 -1.00 -11.91 2.10
N VAL A 44 -1.33 -11.70 0.80
CA VAL A 44 -1.50 -12.79 -0.17
C VAL A 44 -0.17 -13.51 -0.41
N TRP A 45 0.91 -12.76 -0.64
CA TRP A 45 2.23 -13.35 -0.89
C TRP A 45 2.75 -14.12 0.32
N VAL A 46 2.69 -13.57 1.51
CA VAL A 46 3.10 -14.25 2.76
C VAL A 46 2.26 -15.51 2.99
N ARG A 47 0.94 -15.43 2.77
CA ARG A 47 0.06 -16.60 2.84
C ARG A 47 0.47 -17.70 1.85
N MET A 48 0.93 -17.31 0.64
CA MET A 48 1.41 -18.23 -0.40
C MET A 48 2.87 -18.68 -0.22
N GLY A 49 3.57 -18.21 0.84
CA GLY A 49 4.96 -18.56 1.11
C GLY A 49 6.00 -17.72 0.37
N LEU A 50 5.66 -16.49 -0.02
CA LEU A 50 6.52 -15.57 -0.76
C LEU A 50 6.65 -14.19 -0.06
N PRO A 51 7.51 -14.07 0.99
CA PRO A 51 8.41 -15.10 1.53
C PRO A 51 7.68 -16.10 2.46
N SER A 52 8.28 -17.28 2.63
CA SER A 52 7.86 -18.20 3.69
C SER A 52 8.24 -17.62 5.06
N VAL A 53 7.31 -17.67 5.99
CA VAL A 53 7.47 -17.16 7.37
C VAL A 53 7.23 -18.27 8.39
N PRO A 54 7.74 -18.14 9.63
CA PRO A 54 7.39 -19.07 10.72
C PRO A 54 5.87 -19.09 10.95
N LYS A 55 5.31 -20.28 11.17
CA LYS A 55 3.89 -20.53 11.39
C LYS A 55 3.64 -21.14 12.78
N PRO A 56 2.49 -20.91 13.43
CA PRO A 56 1.38 -20.10 12.93
C PRO A 56 1.73 -18.60 12.84
N ARG A 57 1.10 -17.87 11.90
CA ARG A 57 1.33 -16.44 11.65
C ARG A 57 0.00 -15.70 11.55
N ILE A 58 -0.15 -14.60 12.28
CA ILE A 58 -1.22 -13.61 12.07
C ILE A 58 -0.76 -12.68 10.96
N LEU A 59 -1.56 -12.54 9.90
CA LEU A 59 -1.29 -11.64 8.79
C LEU A 59 -1.75 -10.19 9.10
N GLY A 60 -1.56 -9.30 8.14
CA GLY A 60 -1.99 -7.91 8.22
C GLY A 60 -0.88 -6.97 8.63
N ALA A 61 -0.60 -5.99 7.77
CA ALA A 61 0.39 -4.96 8.03
C ALA A 61 -0.24 -3.70 8.64
N ASP A 62 -1.38 -3.30 8.11
CA ASP A 62 -2.07 -2.05 8.44
C ASP A 62 -3.09 -2.24 9.55
N GLY A 63 -3.11 -1.33 10.52
CA GLY A 63 -4.09 -1.34 11.60
C GLY A 63 -4.29 0.02 12.23
N ALA A 64 -5.51 0.25 12.73
CA ALA A 64 -5.86 1.40 13.54
C ALA A 64 -6.81 0.96 14.68
N GLY A 65 -6.72 1.63 15.80
CA GLY A 65 -7.51 1.26 16.97
C GLY A 65 -7.28 2.18 18.15
N VAL A 66 -7.35 1.60 19.35
CA VAL A 66 -7.14 2.34 20.60
C VAL A 66 -6.06 1.68 21.43
N VAL A 67 -5.32 2.48 22.17
CA VAL A 67 -4.36 2.00 23.15
C VAL A 67 -5.09 1.26 24.26
N GLU A 68 -4.74 0.00 24.49
CA GLU A 68 -5.31 -0.84 25.57
C GLU A 68 -4.44 -0.79 26.83
N ALA A 69 -3.13 -0.96 26.66
CA ALA A 69 -2.16 -0.95 27.75
C ALA A 69 -0.78 -0.51 27.26
N LEU A 70 0.07 -0.11 28.19
CA LEU A 70 1.45 0.32 27.91
C LEU A 70 2.44 -0.62 28.62
N GLY A 71 3.47 -1.02 27.90
CA GLY A 71 4.63 -1.70 28.47
C GLY A 71 5.52 -0.74 29.24
N THR A 72 6.45 -1.30 30.02
CA THR A 72 7.40 -0.50 30.81
C THR A 72 8.23 0.44 29.91
N GLY A 73 8.41 1.67 30.36
CA GLY A 73 9.24 2.67 29.66
C GLY A 73 8.52 3.43 28.54
N VAL A 74 7.26 3.11 28.21
CA VAL A 74 6.48 3.84 27.22
C VAL A 74 5.96 5.15 27.82
N ALA A 75 6.10 6.25 27.08
CA ALA A 75 5.57 7.56 27.42
C ALA A 75 4.87 8.18 26.20
N GLY A 76 3.99 9.16 26.44
CA GLY A 76 3.31 9.92 25.39
C GLY A 76 2.00 9.30 24.89
N PHE A 77 1.56 8.17 25.48
CA PHE A 77 0.28 7.52 25.24
C PHE A 77 -0.46 7.22 26.54
N ALA A 78 -1.77 7.09 26.45
CA ALA A 78 -2.65 6.64 27.52
C ALA A 78 -3.66 5.61 27.00
N PRO A 79 -4.14 4.67 27.84
CA PRO A 79 -5.26 3.81 27.47
C PRO A 79 -6.46 4.64 27.00
N GLY A 80 -7.05 4.24 25.87
CA GLY A 80 -8.13 4.94 25.20
C GLY A 80 -7.70 5.91 24.08
N ASP A 81 -6.41 6.22 23.94
CA ASP A 81 -5.92 7.05 22.84
C ASP A 81 -6.18 6.36 21.50
N ARG A 82 -6.72 7.11 20.54
CA ARG A 82 -6.90 6.65 19.17
C ARG A 82 -5.56 6.67 18.44
N VAL A 83 -5.23 5.55 17.78
CA VAL A 83 -3.92 5.39 17.14
C VAL A 83 -4.02 4.70 15.79
N VAL A 84 -3.01 4.95 14.96
CA VAL A 84 -2.72 4.24 13.73
C VAL A 84 -1.30 3.67 13.77
N LEU A 85 -1.10 2.51 13.15
CA LEU A 85 0.18 1.82 13.14
C LEU A 85 0.97 2.14 11.85
N ASN A 86 2.25 2.47 12.02
CA ASN A 86 3.20 2.41 10.92
C ASN A 86 3.65 0.94 10.76
N PRO A 87 3.40 0.29 9.61
CA PRO A 87 3.77 -1.10 9.40
C PRO A 87 5.27 -1.33 9.18
N GLY A 88 6.04 -0.28 8.86
CA GLY A 88 7.46 -0.37 8.54
C GLY A 88 8.35 -0.58 9.77
N LEU A 89 9.13 -1.65 9.78
CA LEU A 89 10.10 -2.00 10.84
C LEU A 89 11.50 -1.70 10.32
N GLU A 90 12.05 -0.53 10.64
CA GLU A 90 13.36 -0.11 10.14
C GLU A 90 14.52 -0.85 10.82
N HIS A 91 15.39 -1.46 10.01
CA HIS A 91 16.60 -2.14 10.43
C HIS A 91 17.78 -1.71 9.55
N GLY A 92 18.34 -0.54 9.81
CA GLY A 92 19.42 0.05 9.00
C GLY A 92 18.95 0.33 7.57
N ALA A 93 19.53 -0.36 6.59
CA ALA A 93 19.16 -0.20 5.17
C ALA A 93 17.95 -1.04 4.74
N THR A 94 17.44 -1.92 5.59
CA THR A 94 16.31 -2.79 5.30
C THR A 94 15.08 -2.36 6.10
N ILE A 95 13.91 -2.60 5.54
CA ILE A 95 12.64 -2.34 6.20
C ILE A 95 11.86 -3.65 6.25
N GLY A 96 11.66 -4.17 7.47
CA GLY A 96 10.73 -5.26 7.72
C GLY A 96 9.30 -4.75 7.76
N VAL A 97 8.33 -5.65 7.83
CA VAL A 97 6.90 -5.30 7.83
C VAL A 97 6.16 -6.10 8.89
N ILE A 98 5.25 -5.45 9.60
CA ILE A 98 4.26 -6.10 10.46
C ILE A 98 3.43 -7.07 9.59
N GLY A 99 3.12 -8.26 10.11
CA GLY A 99 2.44 -9.34 9.39
C GLY A 99 3.39 -10.29 8.65
N GLU A 100 4.59 -9.83 8.28
CA GLU A 100 5.65 -10.65 7.68
C GLU A 100 6.73 -11.00 8.70
N HIS A 101 7.37 -9.99 9.31
CA HIS A 101 8.51 -10.18 10.23
C HIS A 101 8.08 -10.45 11.68
N ARG A 102 6.86 -10.13 12.02
CA ARG A 102 6.19 -10.44 13.30
C ARG A 102 4.70 -10.65 13.05
N ASP A 103 3.94 -11.08 14.08
CA ASP A 103 2.49 -11.17 13.97
C ASP A 103 1.85 -9.84 13.63
N GLY A 104 0.81 -9.89 12.80
CA GLY A 104 0.16 -8.77 12.17
C GLY A 104 -1.14 -8.31 12.86
N THR A 105 -1.88 -7.49 12.13
CA THR A 105 -3.04 -6.72 12.62
C THR A 105 -4.39 -7.42 12.40
N HIS A 106 -4.43 -8.61 11.78
CA HIS A 106 -5.69 -9.35 11.62
C HIS A 106 -6.08 -10.06 12.92
N CYS A 107 -6.22 -9.28 13.99
CA CYS A 107 -6.52 -9.75 15.34
C CYS A 107 -7.16 -8.65 16.20
N GLU A 108 -7.73 -9.02 17.35
CA GLU A 108 -8.31 -8.04 18.28
C GLU A 108 -7.26 -7.20 19.02
N LEU A 109 -6.10 -7.79 19.35
CA LEU A 109 -5.05 -7.14 20.12
C LEU A 109 -3.68 -7.40 19.47
N ILE A 110 -2.86 -6.36 19.41
CA ILE A 110 -1.46 -6.46 18.97
C ILE A 110 -0.55 -5.67 19.89
N ALA A 111 0.57 -6.26 20.31
CA ALA A 111 1.65 -5.54 20.99
C ALA A 111 2.69 -5.11 19.96
N VAL A 112 3.01 -3.82 19.86
CA VAL A 112 3.97 -3.27 18.90
C VAL A 112 4.91 -2.27 19.56
N PRO A 113 6.15 -2.08 19.07
CA PRO A 113 7.04 -1.03 19.56
C PRO A 113 6.35 0.34 19.51
N ALA A 114 6.50 1.13 20.56
CA ALA A 114 5.87 2.45 20.66
C ALA A 114 6.24 3.39 19.49
N VAL A 115 7.41 3.19 18.86
CA VAL A 115 7.86 3.94 17.69
C VAL A 115 7.00 3.71 16.45
N GLN A 116 6.21 2.62 16.42
CA GLN A 116 5.27 2.27 15.33
C GLN A 116 3.87 2.83 15.57
N VAL A 117 3.62 3.43 16.74
CA VAL A 117 2.29 3.92 17.13
C VAL A 117 2.23 5.43 16.95
N PHE A 118 1.21 5.91 16.26
CA PHE A 118 1.00 7.34 16.01
C PHE A 118 -0.40 7.76 16.43
N PRO A 119 -0.57 8.94 17.05
CA PRO A 119 -1.88 9.48 17.37
C PRO A 119 -2.73 9.59 16.09
N LEU A 120 -3.96 9.13 16.14
CA LEU A 120 -4.91 9.23 15.03
C LEU A 120 -5.72 10.52 15.13
N ASP A 121 -5.75 11.29 14.04
CA ASP A 121 -6.58 12.49 13.90
C ASP A 121 -8.08 12.12 13.95
N ASP A 122 -8.86 12.90 14.69
CA ASP A 122 -10.29 12.67 14.87
C ASP A 122 -11.12 12.81 13.59
N ALA A 123 -10.59 13.49 12.58
CA ALA A 123 -11.22 13.60 11.27
C ALA A 123 -11.24 12.28 10.48
N LEU A 124 -10.42 11.28 10.86
CA LEU A 124 -10.35 9.98 10.19
C LEU A 124 -11.11 8.92 10.97
N THR A 125 -11.88 8.11 10.26
CA THR A 125 -12.45 6.87 10.84
C THR A 125 -11.35 5.81 10.98
N PHE A 126 -11.58 4.76 11.78
CA PHE A 126 -10.60 3.67 11.91
C PHE A 126 -10.41 2.92 10.59
N GLU A 127 -11.48 2.78 9.78
CA GLU A 127 -11.38 2.16 8.45
C GLU A 127 -10.51 2.97 7.51
N GLN A 128 -10.65 4.30 7.49
CA GLN A 128 -9.78 5.18 6.71
C GLN A 128 -8.35 5.13 7.21
N ALA A 129 -8.17 5.15 8.54
CA ALA A 129 -6.87 5.08 9.17
C ALA A 129 -6.14 3.77 8.92
N ALA A 130 -6.84 2.63 8.94
CA ALA A 130 -6.26 1.34 8.59
C ALA A 130 -5.98 1.18 7.09
N ALA A 131 -6.65 1.95 6.23
CA ALA A 131 -6.56 1.80 4.78
C ALA A 131 -5.40 2.56 4.14
N PHE A 132 -4.67 3.43 4.86
CA PHE A 132 -3.62 4.23 4.23
C PHE A 132 -2.19 3.75 4.47
N PRO A 133 -1.76 3.19 5.64
CA PRO A 133 -0.37 3.17 6.04
C PRO A 133 0.58 2.59 4.99
N LEU A 134 0.54 1.29 4.72
CA LEU A 134 1.48 0.63 3.82
C LEU A 134 1.49 1.24 2.42
N VAL A 135 0.30 1.46 1.85
CA VAL A 135 0.20 1.85 0.44
C VAL A 135 0.57 3.32 0.21
N PHE A 136 0.21 4.21 1.14
CA PHE A 136 0.59 5.63 1.05
C PHE A 136 2.05 5.86 1.40
N GLU A 137 2.58 5.18 2.42
CA GLU A 137 4.00 5.21 2.76
C GLU A 137 4.86 4.73 1.58
N THR A 138 4.50 3.60 0.97
CA THR A 138 5.17 3.07 -0.22
C THR A 138 5.10 4.06 -1.38
N ALA A 139 3.92 4.59 -1.70
CA ALA A 139 3.74 5.54 -2.81
C ALA A 139 4.45 6.87 -2.55
N TYR A 140 4.45 7.35 -1.30
CA TYR A 140 5.17 8.58 -0.91
C TYR A 140 6.69 8.40 -1.11
N ARG A 141 7.24 7.29 -0.64
CA ARG A 141 8.66 6.97 -0.89
C ARG A 141 8.97 6.90 -2.38
N MET A 142 8.13 6.26 -3.17
CA MET A 142 8.31 6.16 -4.62
C MET A 142 8.35 7.54 -5.28
N LEU A 143 7.37 8.37 -5.00
CA LEU A 143 7.15 9.64 -5.69
C LEU A 143 8.00 10.79 -5.13
N VAL A 144 8.04 10.92 -3.79
CA VAL A 144 8.71 12.06 -3.13
C VAL A 144 10.18 11.74 -2.89
N THR A 145 10.47 10.66 -2.18
CA THR A 145 11.85 10.34 -1.74
C THR A 145 12.72 9.83 -2.89
N LYS A 146 12.18 8.96 -3.77
CA LYS A 146 12.96 8.35 -4.86
C LYS A 146 12.88 9.16 -6.16
N ALA A 147 11.67 9.43 -6.65
CA ALA A 147 11.49 10.11 -7.91
C ALA A 147 11.59 11.65 -7.79
N ALA A 148 11.47 12.21 -6.59
CA ALA A 148 11.46 13.66 -6.35
C ALA A 148 10.48 14.40 -7.27
N VAL A 149 9.22 13.91 -7.32
CA VAL A 149 8.15 14.44 -8.18
C VAL A 149 7.96 15.94 -7.99
N GLN A 150 7.82 16.66 -9.09
CA GLN A 150 7.61 18.11 -9.08
C GLN A 150 6.20 18.48 -9.56
N PRO A 151 5.64 19.60 -9.09
CA PRO A 151 4.39 20.13 -9.63
C PRO A 151 4.47 20.32 -11.16
N GLY A 152 3.42 19.90 -11.88
CA GLY A 152 3.35 19.99 -13.34
C GLY A 152 4.00 18.83 -14.09
N GLU A 153 4.74 17.93 -13.44
CA GLU A 153 5.25 16.72 -14.10
C GLU A 153 4.12 15.73 -14.39
N TRP A 154 4.26 14.96 -15.46
CA TRP A 154 3.34 13.88 -15.82
C TRP A 154 3.79 12.54 -15.22
N VAL A 155 2.88 11.87 -14.57
CA VAL A 155 3.11 10.57 -13.93
C VAL A 155 2.19 9.52 -14.54
N LEU A 156 2.76 8.48 -15.15
CA LEU A 156 2.01 7.30 -15.58
C LEU A 156 1.91 6.31 -14.42
N ILE A 157 0.68 5.92 -14.07
CA ILE A 157 0.38 4.98 -12.98
C ILE A 157 -0.33 3.75 -13.57
N TRP A 158 0.31 2.60 -13.50
CA TRP A 158 -0.27 1.36 -13.97
C TRP A 158 -1.27 0.78 -12.94
N GLY A 159 -2.41 0.28 -13.44
CA GLY A 159 -3.35 -0.51 -12.65
C GLY A 159 -4.09 0.27 -11.57
N ILE A 160 -4.75 1.40 -11.95
CA ILE A 160 -5.60 2.12 -10.99
C ILE A 160 -6.69 1.19 -10.44
N GLY A 161 -6.79 1.14 -9.12
CA GLY A 161 -7.65 0.20 -8.37
C GLY A 161 -6.88 -0.59 -7.33
N GLY A 162 -5.58 -0.82 -7.55
CA GLY A 162 -4.68 -1.32 -6.50
C GLY A 162 -4.37 -0.26 -5.45
N GLY A 163 -4.05 -0.68 -4.23
CA GLY A 163 -3.80 0.25 -3.13
C GLY A 163 -2.68 1.25 -3.41
N VAL A 164 -1.50 0.77 -3.85
CA VAL A 164 -0.34 1.65 -4.14
C VAL A 164 -0.63 2.59 -5.31
N SER A 165 -1.26 2.10 -6.39
CA SER A 165 -1.59 2.94 -7.55
C SER A 165 -2.60 4.04 -7.21
N THR A 166 -3.59 3.73 -6.37
CA THR A 166 -4.58 4.70 -5.88
C THR A 166 -3.92 5.72 -4.95
N ALA A 167 -3.04 5.28 -4.05
CA ALA A 167 -2.27 6.17 -3.18
C ALA A 167 -1.33 7.08 -4.00
N ALA A 168 -0.63 6.52 -4.99
CA ALA A 168 0.24 7.29 -5.89
C ALA A 168 -0.54 8.36 -6.66
N PHE A 169 -1.73 8.02 -7.16
CA PHE A 169 -2.63 8.98 -7.81
C PHE A 169 -3.00 10.15 -6.87
N GLU A 170 -3.42 9.84 -5.64
CA GLU A 170 -3.81 10.88 -4.67
C GLU A 170 -2.62 11.76 -4.23
N ILE A 171 -1.43 11.17 -4.07
CA ILE A 171 -0.20 11.91 -3.75
C ILE A 171 0.18 12.84 -4.92
N CYS A 172 0.16 12.36 -6.18
CA CYS A 172 0.40 13.20 -7.36
C CYS A 172 -0.54 14.39 -7.38
N ARG A 173 -1.84 14.16 -7.20
CA ARG A 173 -2.85 15.21 -7.12
C ARG A 173 -2.55 16.23 -6.02
N ALA A 174 -2.21 15.75 -4.81
CA ALA A 174 -1.89 16.59 -3.66
C ALA A 174 -0.64 17.46 -3.89
N LEU A 175 0.29 16.99 -4.73
CA LEU A 175 1.54 17.67 -5.04
C LEU A 175 1.48 18.50 -6.35
N GLY A 176 0.33 18.50 -7.06
CA GLY A 176 0.14 19.26 -8.29
C GLY A 176 0.82 18.66 -9.52
N ALA A 177 1.08 17.35 -9.51
CA ALA A 177 1.53 16.61 -10.69
C ALA A 177 0.32 16.13 -11.50
N HIS A 178 0.49 16.02 -12.83
CA HIS A 178 -0.51 15.47 -13.75
C HIS A 178 -0.45 13.94 -13.75
N THR A 179 -1.60 13.31 -13.98
CA THR A 179 -1.72 11.85 -13.89
C THR A 179 -2.29 11.21 -15.15
N ILE A 180 -1.64 10.16 -15.61
CA ILE A 180 -2.17 9.22 -16.59
C ILE A 180 -2.34 7.89 -15.88
N VAL A 181 -3.59 7.44 -15.71
CA VAL A 181 -3.88 6.18 -15.01
C VAL A 181 -4.38 5.12 -15.98
N THR A 182 -4.11 3.85 -15.68
CA THR A 182 -4.56 2.74 -16.53
C THR A 182 -5.37 1.72 -15.76
N SER A 183 -6.31 1.06 -16.43
CA SER A 183 -7.04 -0.11 -15.92
C SER A 183 -7.47 -1.00 -17.08
N GLY A 184 -7.81 -2.26 -16.80
CA GLY A 184 -8.57 -3.11 -17.72
C GLY A 184 -10.08 -2.93 -17.62
N SER A 185 -10.58 -2.19 -16.60
CA SER A 185 -12.00 -1.94 -16.33
C SER A 185 -12.35 -0.49 -16.66
N ASP A 186 -13.33 -0.29 -17.54
CA ASP A 186 -13.83 1.04 -17.87
C ASP A 186 -14.55 1.69 -16.68
N GLU A 187 -15.20 0.91 -15.81
CA GLU A 187 -15.82 1.40 -14.58
C GLU A 187 -14.79 2.02 -13.63
N LYS A 188 -13.64 1.34 -13.43
CA LYS A 188 -12.55 1.89 -12.61
C LYS A 188 -11.95 3.16 -13.21
N LEU A 189 -11.86 3.24 -14.53
CA LEU A 189 -11.38 4.43 -15.24
C LEU A 189 -12.35 5.59 -15.11
N GLU A 190 -13.66 5.36 -15.17
CA GLU A 190 -14.66 6.40 -14.96
C GLU A 190 -14.57 6.96 -13.54
N ARG A 191 -14.47 6.09 -12.54
CA ARG A 191 -14.25 6.52 -11.14
C ARG A 191 -12.95 7.29 -10.97
N ALA A 192 -11.88 6.90 -11.66
CA ALA A 192 -10.62 7.64 -11.62
C ALA A 192 -10.76 9.06 -12.23
N ARG A 193 -11.54 9.22 -13.31
CA ARG A 193 -11.88 10.54 -13.87
C ARG A 193 -12.68 11.39 -12.87
N GLU A 194 -13.69 10.80 -12.21
CA GLU A 194 -14.46 11.47 -11.16
C GLU A 194 -13.55 11.93 -9.99
N TRP A 195 -12.50 11.18 -9.68
CA TRP A 195 -11.51 11.54 -8.68
C TRP A 195 -10.55 12.64 -9.13
N GLY A 196 -10.50 12.91 -10.44
CA GLY A 196 -9.70 13.98 -11.04
C GLY A 196 -8.45 13.51 -11.78
N ALA A 197 -8.42 12.28 -12.30
CA ALA A 197 -7.34 11.85 -13.19
C ALA A 197 -7.39 12.64 -14.50
N ASP A 198 -6.25 13.21 -14.93
CA ASP A 198 -6.17 14.00 -16.16
C ASP A 198 -6.42 13.13 -17.40
N VAL A 199 -5.84 11.92 -17.42
CA VAL A 199 -6.04 10.93 -18.48
C VAL A 199 -6.26 9.55 -17.90
N ALA A 200 -7.26 8.83 -18.41
CA ALA A 200 -7.57 7.45 -17.99
C ALA A 200 -7.68 6.54 -19.22
N VAL A 201 -6.85 5.49 -19.28
CA VAL A 201 -6.67 4.64 -20.46
C VAL A 201 -6.97 3.18 -20.14
N ASN A 202 -7.86 2.56 -20.89
CA ASN A 202 -8.04 1.10 -20.82
C ASN A 202 -6.87 0.41 -21.55
N HIS A 203 -6.01 -0.28 -20.79
CA HIS A 203 -4.81 -0.90 -21.33
C HIS A 203 -5.05 -2.21 -22.09
N HIS A 204 -6.30 -2.72 -22.12
CA HIS A 204 -6.70 -3.85 -22.94
C HIS A 204 -7.18 -3.42 -24.34
N THR A 205 -7.84 -2.27 -24.43
CA THR A 205 -8.47 -1.80 -25.67
C THR A 205 -7.77 -0.60 -26.29
N GLY A 206 -6.95 0.14 -25.51
CA GLY A 206 -6.26 1.35 -25.93
C GLY A 206 -4.73 1.22 -25.96
N ASP A 207 -4.10 2.05 -26.77
CA ASP A 207 -2.63 2.20 -26.78
C ASP A 207 -2.20 3.24 -25.75
N VAL A 208 -1.67 2.77 -24.62
CA VAL A 208 -1.20 3.63 -23.52
C VAL A 208 -0.07 4.56 -23.96
N VAL A 209 0.86 4.09 -24.81
CA VAL A 209 1.99 4.91 -25.27
C VAL A 209 1.52 6.03 -26.20
N ALA A 210 0.56 5.74 -27.07
CA ALA A 210 -0.06 6.77 -27.92
C ALA A 210 -0.84 7.79 -27.10
N ALA A 211 -1.60 7.34 -26.08
CA ALA A 211 -2.33 8.23 -25.19
C ALA A 211 -1.40 9.14 -24.37
N VAL A 212 -0.27 8.61 -23.87
CA VAL A 212 0.79 9.41 -23.24
C VAL A 212 1.26 10.50 -24.17
N LYS A 213 1.67 10.17 -25.39
CA LYS A 213 2.15 11.15 -26.39
C LYS A 213 1.10 12.18 -26.75
N GLN A 214 -0.16 11.78 -26.84
CA GLN A 214 -1.27 12.71 -27.11
C GLN A 214 -1.47 13.72 -25.98
N ALA A 215 -1.35 13.26 -24.73
CA ALA A 215 -1.55 14.11 -23.56
C ALA A 215 -0.38 15.06 -23.31
N THR A 216 0.85 14.59 -23.46
CA THR A 216 2.07 15.33 -23.08
C THR A 216 2.80 15.98 -24.25
N GLY A 217 2.59 15.50 -25.48
CA GLY A 217 3.37 15.85 -26.65
C GLY A 217 4.69 15.07 -26.81
N HIS A 218 5.11 14.36 -25.74
CA HIS A 218 6.39 13.61 -25.68
C HIS A 218 6.23 12.29 -24.91
N GLY A 219 6.73 12.17 -23.73
CA GLY A 219 6.57 11.06 -22.79
C GLY A 219 6.12 11.56 -21.42
N VAL A 220 6.24 10.72 -20.38
CA VAL A 220 6.02 11.11 -18.98
C VAL A 220 7.35 11.20 -18.25
N GLU A 221 7.46 12.09 -17.30
CA GLU A 221 8.65 12.25 -16.47
C GLU A 221 8.82 11.08 -15.50
N ILE A 222 7.70 10.50 -14.99
CA ILE A 222 7.73 9.45 -13.99
C ILE A 222 6.77 8.32 -14.38
N VAL A 223 7.19 7.08 -14.12
CA VAL A 223 6.32 5.91 -14.16
C VAL A 223 6.32 5.22 -12.81
N VAL A 224 5.13 5.02 -12.24
CA VAL A 224 4.89 4.17 -11.06
C VAL A 224 4.61 2.76 -11.56
N GLU A 225 5.52 1.83 -11.24
CA GLU A 225 5.52 0.47 -11.76
C GLU A 225 5.38 -0.55 -10.61
N SER A 226 4.32 -1.33 -10.63
CA SER A 226 4.07 -2.42 -9.69
C SER A 226 3.60 -3.71 -10.37
N VAL A 227 3.51 -3.70 -11.69
CA VAL A 227 2.94 -4.78 -12.51
C VAL A 227 4.03 -5.70 -13.05
N GLY A 228 5.11 -5.16 -13.62
CA GLY A 228 6.26 -5.95 -14.08
C GLY A 228 6.16 -6.39 -15.53
N GLU A 229 6.25 -7.71 -15.80
CA GLU A 229 6.42 -8.25 -17.17
C GLU A 229 5.39 -7.73 -18.17
N ALA A 230 4.12 -7.66 -17.79
CA ALA A 230 3.04 -7.24 -18.68
C ALA A 230 3.11 -5.77 -19.10
N THR A 231 3.76 -4.90 -18.34
CA THR A 231 3.79 -3.44 -18.56
C THR A 231 5.16 -2.89 -18.94
N TRP A 232 6.24 -3.56 -18.54
CA TRP A 232 7.62 -3.07 -18.62
C TRP A 232 8.02 -2.49 -19.98
N ALA A 233 7.74 -3.21 -21.06
CA ALA A 233 8.09 -2.75 -22.40
C ALA A 233 7.37 -1.44 -22.79
N ARG A 234 6.12 -1.27 -22.34
CA ARG A 234 5.30 -0.06 -22.54
C ARG A 234 5.76 1.06 -21.60
N THR A 235 6.14 0.73 -20.36
CA THR A 235 6.77 1.65 -19.40
C THR A 235 7.99 2.32 -20.00
N LEU A 236 8.96 1.54 -20.51
CA LEU A 236 10.16 2.06 -21.15
C LEU A 236 9.89 2.82 -22.47
N ALA A 237 8.77 2.55 -23.13
CA ALA A 237 8.34 3.30 -24.32
C ALA A 237 7.70 4.64 -23.96
N ALA A 238 6.89 4.68 -22.89
CA ALA A 238 6.11 5.83 -22.46
C ALA A 238 6.94 6.89 -21.71
N VAL A 239 7.97 6.46 -20.96
CA VAL A 239 8.84 7.38 -20.20
C VAL A 239 9.69 8.24 -21.13
N ASP A 240 9.84 9.53 -20.78
CA ASP A 240 10.63 10.51 -21.54
C ASP A 240 12.15 10.33 -21.35
N PRO A 241 13.01 10.89 -22.22
CA PRO A 241 14.45 10.98 -21.92
C PRO A 241 14.72 11.64 -20.56
N ALA A 242 15.71 11.13 -19.84
CA ALA A 242 16.04 11.48 -18.46
C ALA A 242 14.91 11.20 -17.45
N GLY A 243 13.86 10.49 -17.84
CA GLY A 243 12.73 10.14 -16.97
C GLY A 243 13.08 9.08 -15.93
N ARG A 244 12.17 8.88 -14.99
CA ARG A 244 12.33 8.04 -13.81
C ARG A 244 11.27 6.95 -13.76
N VAL A 245 11.69 5.70 -13.56
CA VAL A 245 10.79 4.57 -13.32
C VAL A 245 10.99 4.11 -11.90
N VAL A 246 9.92 4.08 -11.10
CA VAL A 246 10.00 3.59 -9.72
C VAL A 246 9.21 2.29 -9.59
N VAL A 247 9.90 1.23 -9.16
CA VAL A 247 9.38 -0.14 -9.10
C VAL A 247 9.21 -0.55 -7.64
N CYS A 248 8.00 -0.93 -7.23
CA CYS A 248 7.72 -1.46 -5.88
C CYS A 248 7.12 -2.87 -5.88
N GLY A 249 6.93 -3.47 -7.04
CA GLY A 249 6.33 -4.80 -7.17
C GLY A 249 6.37 -5.31 -8.59
N ALA A 250 5.95 -6.57 -8.78
CA ALA A 250 5.94 -7.25 -10.06
C ALA A 250 4.81 -8.30 -10.11
N THR A 251 3.56 -7.85 -9.99
CA THR A 251 2.38 -8.72 -9.85
C THR A 251 2.12 -9.62 -11.06
N SER A 252 2.61 -9.24 -12.25
CA SER A 252 2.49 -10.05 -13.48
C SER A 252 3.74 -10.87 -13.81
N GLY A 253 4.79 -10.78 -13.01
CA GLY A 253 6.06 -11.48 -13.19
C GLY A 253 7.27 -10.58 -12.97
N PRO A 254 8.34 -11.11 -12.32
CA PRO A 254 9.48 -10.32 -11.87
C PRO A 254 10.63 -10.21 -12.89
N ASN A 255 10.57 -10.88 -14.04
CA ASN A 255 11.70 -11.02 -14.95
C ASN A 255 11.44 -10.43 -16.37
N PRO A 256 11.03 -9.16 -16.50
CA PRO A 256 10.88 -8.56 -17.81
C PRO A 256 12.23 -8.39 -18.51
N PRO A 257 12.29 -8.44 -19.85
CA PRO A 257 13.50 -8.09 -20.59
C PRO A 257 13.97 -6.68 -20.27
N ALA A 258 15.22 -6.50 -19.83
CA ALA A 258 15.73 -5.21 -19.40
C ALA A 258 15.75 -4.13 -20.49
N ALA A 259 15.81 -4.52 -21.79
CA ALA A 259 15.87 -3.61 -22.94
C ALA A 259 16.93 -2.48 -22.76
N LEU A 260 18.17 -2.87 -22.42
CA LEU A 260 19.26 -1.96 -22.02
C LEU A 260 19.46 -0.78 -22.98
N HIS A 261 19.24 -0.99 -24.31
CA HIS A 261 19.34 0.08 -25.29
C HIS A 261 18.37 1.25 -25.02
N ARG A 262 17.20 1.00 -24.46
CA ARG A 262 16.25 2.05 -24.06
C ARG A 262 16.72 2.79 -22.82
N LEU A 263 17.33 2.06 -21.85
CA LEU A 263 17.82 2.64 -20.60
C LEU A 263 18.93 3.65 -20.88
N TRP A 264 19.99 3.23 -21.59
CA TRP A 264 21.13 4.14 -21.85
C TRP A 264 20.82 5.21 -22.90
N TRP A 265 20.04 4.89 -23.94
CA TRP A 265 19.70 5.86 -24.97
C TRP A 265 18.83 7.01 -24.46
N LYS A 266 17.83 6.67 -23.64
CA LYS A 266 16.97 7.67 -22.99
C LYS A 266 17.56 8.21 -21.69
N GLN A 267 18.71 7.72 -21.21
CA GLN A 267 19.33 8.12 -19.95
C GLN A 267 18.38 7.95 -18.74
N LEU A 268 17.63 6.82 -18.69
CA LEU A 268 16.61 6.59 -17.69
C LEU A 268 17.21 6.25 -16.32
N THR A 269 16.58 6.71 -15.28
CA THR A 269 16.82 6.25 -13.91
C THR A 269 15.73 5.26 -13.49
N VAL A 270 16.13 4.07 -13.05
CA VAL A 270 15.22 3.06 -12.50
C VAL A 270 15.50 2.89 -11.01
N TYR A 271 14.51 3.18 -10.18
CA TYR A 271 14.58 3.04 -8.74
C TYR A 271 13.82 1.81 -8.27
N GLY A 272 14.46 0.96 -7.46
CA GLY A 272 13.76 0.01 -6.60
C GLY A 272 13.25 0.72 -5.34
N SER A 273 12.04 0.40 -4.92
CA SER A 273 11.44 0.95 -3.70
C SER A 273 10.70 -0.15 -2.95
N THR A 274 10.97 -0.27 -1.67
CA THR A 274 10.28 -1.19 -0.74
C THR A 274 9.80 -0.38 0.44
N MET A 275 8.49 -0.48 0.74
CA MET A 275 7.90 0.22 1.89
C MET A 275 8.30 1.71 1.94
N GLY A 276 8.35 2.28 3.14
CA GLY A 276 8.85 3.61 3.42
C GLY A 276 9.61 3.66 4.74
N THR A 277 10.28 4.77 4.99
CA THR A 277 10.84 5.10 6.30
C THR A 277 9.77 5.77 7.16
N ARG A 278 10.07 5.96 8.45
CA ARG A 278 9.20 6.75 9.33
C ARG A 278 8.90 8.14 8.78
N GLU A 279 9.88 8.78 8.14
CA GLU A 279 9.71 10.09 7.49
C GLU A 279 8.75 10.02 6.30
N ASP A 280 8.84 8.94 5.50
CA ASP A 280 7.89 8.69 4.40
C ASP A 280 6.47 8.49 4.94
N PHE A 281 6.30 7.71 6.02
CA PHE A 281 5.02 7.53 6.70
C PHE A 281 4.47 8.87 7.21
N LEU A 282 5.26 9.67 7.92
CA LEU A 282 4.82 10.97 8.45
C LEU A 282 4.42 11.92 7.33
N GLY A 283 5.18 11.96 6.23
CA GLY A 283 4.83 12.77 5.06
C GLY A 283 3.53 12.33 4.40
N ALA A 284 3.32 11.04 4.26
CA ALA A 284 2.09 10.46 3.73
C ALA A 284 0.89 10.74 4.68
N TYR A 285 1.08 10.54 5.98
CA TYR A 285 0.05 10.80 6.98
C TYR A 285 -0.37 12.27 7.00
N GLU A 286 0.58 13.21 6.86
CA GLU A 286 0.28 14.64 6.75
C GLU A 286 -0.64 14.95 5.56
N LEU A 287 -0.41 14.34 4.40
CA LEU A 287 -1.28 14.52 3.24
C LEU A 287 -2.69 13.98 3.48
N VAL A 288 -2.79 12.84 4.17
CA VAL A 288 -4.08 12.21 4.47
C VAL A 288 -4.84 13.00 5.54
N ARG A 289 -4.22 13.31 6.70
CA ARG A 289 -4.89 14.02 7.80
C ARG A 289 -5.31 15.45 7.46
N SER A 290 -4.57 16.11 6.56
CA SER A 290 -4.93 17.44 6.05
C SER A 290 -6.00 17.42 4.96
N GLY A 291 -6.47 16.23 4.54
CA GLY A 291 -7.46 16.06 3.47
C GLY A 291 -6.94 16.36 2.07
N ARG A 292 -5.62 16.58 1.90
CA ARG A 292 -5.00 16.81 0.59
C ARG A 292 -4.97 15.54 -0.25
N ALA A 293 -4.79 14.37 0.37
CA ALA A 293 -4.88 13.06 -0.24
C ALA A 293 -6.02 12.27 0.40
N ARG A 294 -6.85 11.63 -0.40
CA ARG A 294 -8.03 10.87 0.06
C ARG A 294 -7.69 9.39 0.18
N VAL A 295 -8.24 8.74 1.19
CA VAL A 295 -8.17 7.29 1.34
C VAL A 295 -9.42 6.67 0.74
N HIS A 296 -9.27 5.83 -0.27
CA HIS A 296 -10.37 5.15 -0.93
C HIS A 296 -10.53 3.73 -0.37
N VAL A 297 -11.64 3.52 0.35
CA VAL A 297 -12.04 2.21 0.86
C VAL A 297 -13.03 1.60 -0.14
N ASP A 298 -12.69 0.45 -0.69
CA ASP A 298 -13.54 -0.31 -1.63
C ASP A 298 -14.65 -1.05 -0.91
N ARG A 299 -14.28 -1.88 0.06
CA ARG A 299 -15.21 -2.70 0.83
C ARG A 299 -14.71 -3.00 2.22
N VAL A 300 -15.65 -3.14 3.14
CA VAL A 300 -15.40 -3.51 4.53
C VAL A 300 -15.98 -4.90 4.78
N TYR A 301 -15.20 -5.76 5.43
CA TYR A 301 -15.59 -7.11 5.85
C TYR A 301 -15.39 -7.27 7.36
N PRO A 302 -16.20 -8.08 8.05
CA PRO A 302 -15.84 -8.54 9.39
C PRO A 302 -14.54 -9.35 9.36
N LEU A 303 -13.73 -9.31 10.42
CA LEU A 303 -12.49 -10.10 10.52
C LEU A 303 -12.71 -11.59 10.24
N ALA A 304 -13.84 -12.14 10.69
CA ALA A 304 -14.20 -13.55 10.45
C ALA A 304 -14.37 -13.89 8.96
N GLU A 305 -14.57 -12.89 8.10
CA GLU A 305 -14.72 -13.06 6.64
C GLU A 305 -13.43 -12.74 5.87
N ALA A 306 -12.28 -12.78 6.53
CA ALA A 306 -10.98 -12.47 5.91
C ALA A 306 -10.69 -13.32 4.66
N SER A 307 -11.16 -14.58 4.59
CA SER A 307 -11.03 -15.43 3.41
C SER A 307 -11.71 -14.80 2.19
N ALA A 308 -12.96 -14.36 2.31
CA ALA A 308 -13.69 -13.70 1.23
C ALA A 308 -13.07 -12.35 0.83
N ALA A 309 -12.49 -11.62 1.80
CA ALA A 309 -11.75 -10.39 1.54
C ALA A 309 -10.47 -10.66 0.72
N HIS A 310 -9.74 -11.74 1.02
CA HIS A 310 -8.58 -12.19 0.24
C HIS A 310 -8.97 -12.62 -1.18
N GLU A 311 -10.04 -13.38 -1.35
CA GLU A 311 -10.57 -13.78 -2.67
C GLU A 311 -10.86 -12.56 -3.54
N ARG A 312 -11.51 -11.52 -2.98
CA ARG A 312 -11.78 -10.27 -3.70
C ARG A 312 -10.50 -9.55 -4.12
N LEU A 313 -9.47 -9.53 -3.24
CA LEU A 313 -8.18 -8.93 -3.55
C LEU A 313 -7.46 -9.66 -4.68
N GLU A 314 -7.48 -11.00 -4.67
CA GLU A 314 -6.85 -11.84 -5.69
C GLU A 314 -7.58 -11.77 -7.03
N ALA A 315 -8.90 -11.62 -7.03
CA ALA A 315 -9.69 -11.38 -8.24
C ALA A 315 -9.38 -10.03 -8.91
N GLY A 316 -8.75 -9.09 -8.16
CA GLY A 316 -8.43 -7.76 -8.68
C GLY A 316 -9.66 -6.86 -8.86
N ASP A 317 -10.77 -7.18 -8.21
CA ASP A 317 -12.05 -6.48 -8.37
C ASP A 317 -12.15 -5.16 -7.59
N GLN A 318 -11.25 -4.97 -6.61
CA GLN A 318 -11.27 -3.80 -5.74
C GLN A 318 -10.89 -2.51 -6.48
N LEU A 319 -11.43 -1.39 -5.98
CA LEU A 319 -11.02 -0.03 -6.33
C LEU A 319 -10.64 0.73 -5.05
N GLY A 320 -9.38 0.65 -4.66
CA GLY A 320 -8.87 1.13 -3.38
C GLY A 320 -8.55 -0.01 -2.42
N LYS A 321 -8.78 0.20 -1.13
CA LYS A 321 -8.42 -0.73 -0.05
C LYS A 321 -9.61 -1.57 0.43
N ILE A 322 -9.34 -2.82 0.71
CA ILE A 322 -10.25 -3.71 1.42
C ILE A 322 -9.90 -3.65 2.91
N VAL A 323 -10.90 -3.41 3.73
CA VAL A 323 -10.77 -3.22 5.18
C VAL A 323 -11.45 -4.37 5.93
N LEU A 324 -10.85 -4.79 7.04
CA LEU A 324 -11.43 -5.71 8.01
C LEU A 324 -11.84 -4.92 9.27
N THR A 325 -13.10 -4.99 9.66
CA THR A 325 -13.55 -4.48 10.96
C THR A 325 -13.41 -5.55 12.03
N ILE A 326 -12.95 -5.13 13.19
CA ILE A 326 -12.70 -6.01 14.32
C ILE A 326 -13.62 -5.55 15.45
N PRO A 327 -14.63 -6.36 15.82
CA PRO A 327 -15.52 -6.00 16.91
C PRO A 327 -14.72 -5.92 18.21
N GLY A 328 -14.92 -4.83 18.97
CA GLY A 328 -14.30 -4.60 20.27
C GLY A 328 -14.94 -5.41 21.39
#